data_4dc537fab1f090df9dc4dcec4d7f4137
#
_entry.id   4dc537fab1f090df9dc4dcec4d7f4137
#
_cell.length_a   1.000
_cell.length_b   1.000
_cell.length_c   1.000
_cell.angle_alpha   90.00
_cell.angle_beta   90.00
_cell.angle_gamma   90.00
#
_symmetry.space_group_name_H-M   'P 1'
#
loop_
_entity.id
_entity.type
_entity.pdbx_description
1 polymer ?
#
loop_
_entity_poly.entity_id
_entity_poly.type
_entity_poly.pdbx_seq_one_letter_code
_entity_poly.pdbx_strand_id
1 'polypeptide(L)'
;MKKLKKMMTYIIAASLGIMPLQTLAYEGEMGYFGGVTPGKKLPTMISLAAEKSKNIGTVELPYQENIYLTGKPITVTGTLTFKPVVLDDDEEVGDYKESYIIEAEDVASDSKVTRTVTLETSYVYNPLTKQTTKTSEVTNWSEIVKVEGETYQLDEDASTFSKSILEEATPGVMYYSGDVIYQAVYKVLNGEDGEVITLNNTTELYGYDHVYAKTETQKRKIQIDAGGQQFYIEEMPTYTTNKELQYSSNEPEAMSFEGNYREINRGTGSLVYQIIRGDYELFDHQKQGGTQVVDTPSVEQLGAVDLSHLKGHPGEWDAKKLYSLGILKGNPKAFSPNLAVTKGDFVKLLVDALRIPLPEEKKGSRKKSDEDAIVVFTDLTQEDSFYPYAMAAYEAGLLPSGKANPGKYLTREEMYTLIVRAIGLEQLGIGADSIATPYVDDANISPAYKNSIYAASRINLIPMNNGYFFPQSTVRYMDAVTVLVDLLDYLRHDLQKDYAEKMI
;
A
#
# COMPACT_ATOMS: atom_id res chain seq x y z
N MET A 1 -32.03 30.44 -15.73
CA MET A 1 -30.82 30.50 -14.88
C MET A 1 -30.80 29.50 -13.71
N LYS A 2 -31.88 29.34 -12.91
CA LYS A 2 -31.92 28.35 -11.83
C LYS A 2 -31.89 26.87 -12.30
N LYS A 3 -32.49 26.53 -13.46
CA LYS A 3 -32.43 25.17 -14.05
C LYS A 3 -31.06 24.82 -14.62
N LEU A 4 -30.32 25.81 -15.17
CA LEU A 4 -28.98 25.59 -15.68
C LEU A 4 -27.96 25.37 -14.54
N LYS A 5 -28.09 26.08 -13.40
CA LYS A 5 -27.25 25.86 -12.22
C LYS A 5 -27.50 24.47 -11.60
N LYS A 6 -28.77 24.01 -11.55
CA LYS A 6 -29.07 22.64 -11.09
C LYS A 6 -28.50 21.57 -12.04
N MET A 7 -28.55 21.79 -13.35
CA MET A 7 -28.00 20.86 -14.35
C MET A 7 -26.46 20.82 -14.28
N MET A 8 -25.79 21.96 -14.05
CA MET A 8 -24.34 21.99 -13.85
C MET A 8 -23.91 21.33 -12.53
N THR A 9 -24.70 21.48 -11.46
CA THR A 9 -24.42 20.80 -10.16
C THR A 9 -24.64 19.28 -10.28
N TYR A 10 -25.63 18.83 -11.05
CA TYR A 10 -25.86 17.40 -11.29
C TYR A 10 -24.83 16.76 -12.23
N ILE A 11 -24.27 17.53 -13.19
CA ILE A 11 -23.19 17.03 -14.06
C ILE A 11 -21.88 16.88 -13.27
N ILE A 12 -21.60 17.74 -12.30
CA ILE A 12 -20.44 17.62 -11.40
C ILE A 12 -20.67 16.49 -10.40
N ALA A 13 -21.86 16.34 -9.82
CA ALA A 13 -22.18 15.25 -8.90
C ALA A 13 -22.23 13.85 -9.56
N ALA A 14 -22.52 13.80 -10.88
CA ALA A 14 -22.58 12.54 -11.61
C ALA A 14 -21.20 12.04 -12.11
N SER A 15 -20.19 12.90 -12.16
CA SER A 15 -18.80 12.51 -12.41
C SER A 15 -18.03 12.17 -11.14
N LEU A 16 -18.63 12.35 -9.96
CA LEU A 16 -18.02 12.21 -8.64
C LEU A 16 -18.45 10.92 -7.90
N GLY A 17 -19.34 10.12 -8.49
CA GLY A 17 -19.98 9.00 -7.79
C GLY A 17 -19.22 7.70 -7.76
N ILE A 18 -17.92 7.67 -8.03
CA ILE A 18 -17.13 6.46 -7.96
C ILE A 18 -15.77 6.81 -7.34
N MET A 19 -15.75 6.88 -6.01
CA MET A 19 -14.48 6.79 -5.31
C MET A 19 -13.90 5.41 -5.57
N PRO A 20 -12.62 5.31 -5.94
CA PRO A 20 -11.95 4.03 -5.92
C PRO A 20 -12.06 3.45 -4.51
N LEU A 21 -12.26 2.18 -4.41
CA LEU A 21 -12.47 1.30 -3.25
C LEU A 21 -11.48 1.44 -2.06
N GLN A 22 -10.93 2.62 -1.75
CA GLN A 22 -9.66 2.73 -1.08
C GLN A 22 -9.62 3.61 0.15
N THR A 23 -10.74 3.93 0.74
CA THR A 23 -10.74 4.71 1.96
C THR A 23 -10.92 3.82 3.19
N LEU A 24 -9.89 3.03 3.50
CA LEU A 24 -9.72 2.45 4.81
C LEU A 24 -8.76 3.34 5.59
N ALA A 25 -9.20 3.87 6.71
CA ALA A 25 -8.33 4.47 7.68
C ALA A 25 -7.53 3.35 8.35
N TYR A 26 -6.39 3.01 7.78
CA TYR A 26 -5.56 1.89 8.21
C TYR A 26 -4.06 2.22 8.12
N GLU A 27 -3.71 3.47 8.18
CA GLU A 27 -2.34 3.89 8.40
C GLU A 27 -1.98 3.71 9.87
N GLY A 28 -0.70 3.58 10.14
CA GLY A 28 -0.20 3.54 11.51
C GLY A 28 -0.37 2.20 12.22
N GLU A 29 -0.22 1.12 11.48
CA GLU A 29 -0.10 -0.23 12.06
C GLU A 29 0.99 -0.33 13.12
N MET A 30 1.93 0.61 13.10
CA MET A 30 2.93 0.80 14.15
C MET A 30 2.40 1.68 15.30
N GLY A 31 1.10 1.99 15.32
CA GLY A 31 0.43 2.73 16.39
C GLY A 31 0.90 4.18 16.54
N TYR A 32 1.59 4.75 15.55
CA TYR A 32 2.17 6.10 15.53
C TYR A 32 3.19 6.40 16.63
N PHE A 33 3.55 5.43 17.46
CA PHE A 33 4.47 5.58 18.58
C PHE A 33 5.82 4.88 18.33
N GLY A 34 6.07 4.45 17.12
CA GLY A 34 7.36 3.86 16.71
C GLY A 34 7.50 2.37 16.96
N GLY A 35 6.42 1.68 17.26
CA GLY A 35 6.45 0.23 17.36
C GLY A 35 6.39 -0.47 15.99
N VAL A 36 6.60 -1.77 15.99
CA VAL A 36 6.39 -2.66 14.86
C VAL A 36 5.45 -3.80 15.26
N THR A 37 4.77 -4.38 14.30
CA THR A 37 3.79 -5.45 14.52
C THR A 37 4.31 -6.79 13.98
N PRO A 38 5.20 -7.50 14.70
CA PRO A 38 5.76 -8.76 14.23
C PRO A 38 4.72 -9.89 14.25
N GLY A 39 4.85 -10.84 13.35
CA GLY A 39 4.24 -12.17 13.49
C GLY A 39 2.82 -12.33 12.99
N LYS A 40 2.20 -11.37 12.34
CA LYS A 40 0.84 -11.54 11.85
C LYS A 40 0.63 -11.12 10.41
N LYS A 41 -0.14 -11.93 9.67
CA LYS A 41 -0.66 -11.61 8.35
C LYS A 41 -1.52 -10.35 8.45
N LEU A 42 -1.02 -9.23 7.99
CA LEU A 42 -1.83 -8.04 7.85
C LEU A 42 -2.69 -8.18 6.60
N PRO A 43 -3.99 -7.93 6.68
CA PRO A 43 -4.81 -7.81 5.49
C PRO A 43 -4.30 -6.62 4.67
N THR A 44 -4.09 -6.80 3.38
CA THR A 44 -3.82 -5.69 2.48
C THR A 44 -5.08 -4.82 2.36
N MET A 45 -4.96 -3.54 2.04
CA MET A 45 -6.09 -2.63 1.84
C MET A 45 -7.12 -3.19 0.84
N ILE A 46 -6.64 -3.85 -0.22
CA ILE A 46 -7.51 -4.46 -1.22
C ILE A 46 -8.28 -5.64 -0.65
N SER A 47 -7.70 -6.46 0.24
CA SER A 47 -8.43 -7.54 0.89
C SER A 47 -9.48 -7.02 1.87
N LEU A 48 -9.20 -5.92 2.56
CA LEU A 48 -10.17 -5.24 3.43
C LEU A 48 -11.28 -4.58 2.61
N ALA A 49 -10.98 -3.96 1.48
CA ALA A 49 -11.95 -3.41 0.55
C ALA A 49 -12.91 -4.48 -0.02
N ALA A 50 -12.40 -5.68 -0.32
CA ALA A 50 -13.24 -6.81 -0.73
C ALA A 50 -14.15 -7.33 0.41
N GLU A 51 -13.88 -6.98 1.66
CA GLU A 51 -14.69 -7.33 2.83
C GLU A 51 -15.65 -6.22 3.29
N LYS A 52 -15.80 -5.13 2.52
CA LYS A 52 -16.65 -3.96 2.85
C LYS A 52 -18.06 -4.27 3.34
N SER A 53 -18.65 -5.37 2.91
CA SER A 53 -19.96 -5.82 3.36
C SER A 53 -19.96 -6.46 4.75
N LYS A 54 -18.79 -6.68 5.36
CA LYS A 54 -18.66 -7.31 6.66
C LYS A 54 -18.25 -6.26 7.70
N ASN A 55 -18.91 -6.32 8.85
CA ASN A 55 -18.52 -5.53 10.02
C ASN A 55 -17.10 -5.97 10.43
N ILE A 56 -16.07 -5.18 10.07
CA ILE A 56 -14.70 -5.47 10.46
C ILE A 56 -14.64 -5.33 11.99
N GLY A 57 -14.32 -6.44 12.65
CA GLY A 57 -14.18 -6.47 14.09
C GLY A 57 -12.89 -5.77 14.56
N THR A 58 -12.71 -5.77 15.88
CA THR A 58 -11.46 -5.34 16.49
C THR A 58 -10.29 -6.22 16.00
N VAL A 59 -9.19 -5.59 15.62
CA VAL A 59 -7.95 -6.26 15.20
C VAL A 59 -6.96 -6.18 16.35
N GLU A 60 -6.34 -7.30 16.68
CA GLU A 60 -5.25 -7.40 17.65
C GLU A 60 -4.00 -7.90 16.95
N LEU A 61 -2.92 -7.13 17.04
CA LEU A 61 -1.63 -7.42 16.43
C LEU A 61 -0.56 -7.57 17.50
N PRO A 62 0.40 -8.50 17.36
CA PRO A 62 1.63 -8.46 18.14
C PRO A 62 2.30 -7.10 17.95
N TYR A 63 2.90 -6.58 19.00
CA TYR A 63 3.48 -5.25 19.01
C TYR A 63 4.81 -5.23 19.74
N GLN A 64 5.76 -4.46 19.25
CA GLN A 64 7.05 -4.25 19.86
C GLN A 64 7.49 -2.80 19.65
N GLU A 65 7.92 -2.11 20.71
CA GLU A 65 8.45 -0.73 20.64
C GLU A 65 9.64 -0.55 21.57
N ASN A 66 10.42 0.51 21.35
CA ASN A 66 11.44 0.96 22.27
C ASN A 66 10.93 2.14 23.10
N ILE A 67 11.09 2.07 24.42
CA ILE A 67 10.83 3.15 25.35
C ILE A 67 12.14 3.84 25.68
N TYR A 68 12.13 5.17 25.80
CA TYR A 68 13.32 5.99 25.99
C TYR A 68 13.26 6.91 27.21
N LEU A 69 12.24 6.85 28.09
CA LEU A 69 12.01 7.82 29.18
C LEU A 69 13.19 7.98 30.14
N THR A 70 13.98 6.94 30.33
CA THR A 70 15.22 6.99 31.15
C THR A 70 16.45 7.36 30.31
N GLY A 71 16.26 7.77 29.06
CA GLY A 71 17.34 8.01 28.11
C GLY A 71 17.98 6.74 27.53
N LYS A 72 17.63 5.54 28.02
CA LYS A 72 18.04 4.24 27.49
C LYS A 72 16.93 3.63 26.63
N PRO A 73 17.26 2.90 25.54
CA PRO A 73 16.28 2.11 24.83
C PRO A 73 15.93 0.85 25.64
N ILE A 74 14.67 0.69 25.97
CA ILE A 74 14.11 -0.53 26.56
C ILE A 74 13.07 -1.07 25.58
N THR A 75 13.30 -2.27 25.07
CA THR A 75 12.38 -2.89 24.12
C THR A 75 11.27 -3.64 24.89
N VAL A 76 10.03 -3.25 24.67
CA VAL A 76 8.84 -3.92 25.21
C VAL A 76 8.09 -4.65 24.10
N THR A 77 7.45 -5.77 24.46
CA THR A 77 6.72 -6.63 23.54
C THR A 77 5.32 -6.92 24.07
N GLY A 78 4.32 -6.88 23.24
CA GLY A 78 2.93 -7.09 23.65
C GLY A 78 1.94 -7.06 22.51
N THR A 79 0.86 -6.30 22.66
CA THR A 79 -0.24 -6.23 21.69
C THR A 79 -0.61 -4.78 21.37
N LEU A 80 -0.98 -4.57 20.11
CA LEU A 80 -1.67 -3.40 19.61
C LEU A 80 -3.09 -3.82 19.21
N THR A 81 -4.09 -3.20 19.80
CA THR A 81 -5.50 -3.46 19.52
C THR A 81 -6.14 -2.20 18.92
N PHE A 82 -6.82 -2.33 17.80
CA PHE A 82 -7.55 -1.23 17.17
C PHE A 82 -8.74 -1.73 16.36
N LYS A 83 -9.64 -0.83 15.98
CA LYS A 83 -10.75 -1.13 15.09
C LYS A 83 -10.57 -0.33 13.80
N PRO A 84 -10.37 -1.01 12.64
CA PRO A 84 -10.30 -0.34 11.36
C PRO A 84 -11.59 0.45 11.08
N VAL A 85 -11.45 1.65 10.53
CA VAL A 85 -12.58 2.48 10.10
C VAL A 85 -12.70 2.38 8.59
N VAL A 86 -13.91 2.10 8.10
CA VAL A 86 -14.24 2.10 6.67
C VAL A 86 -14.93 3.42 6.39
N LEU A 87 -14.35 4.24 5.52
CA LEU A 87 -14.94 5.50 5.10
C LEU A 87 -16.07 5.25 4.10
N ASP A 88 -17.07 6.14 4.09
CA ASP A 88 -18.17 6.07 3.13
C ASP A 88 -17.66 6.50 1.74
N ASP A 89 -17.92 5.69 0.72
CA ASP A 89 -17.47 5.92 -0.66
C ASP A 89 -18.14 7.13 -1.32
N ASP A 90 -19.29 7.56 -0.80
CA ASP A 90 -20.09 8.64 -1.37
C ASP A 90 -19.73 10.02 -0.76
N GLU A 91 -18.84 10.08 0.25
CA GLU A 91 -18.48 11.30 0.96
C GLU A 91 -17.05 11.75 0.62
N GLU A 92 -16.93 12.95 0.04
CA GLU A 92 -15.63 13.59 -0.23
C GLU A 92 -15.00 14.23 1.00
N VAL A 93 -15.80 14.52 2.02
CA VAL A 93 -15.39 15.15 3.27
C VAL A 93 -16.14 14.50 4.42
N GLY A 94 -15.42 14.17 5.47
CA GLY A 94 -16.03 13.60 6.67
C GLY A 94 -15.08 13.53 7.84
N ASP A 95 -15.60 12.99 8.95
CA ASP A 95 -14.86 12.81 10.18
C ASP A 95 -15.08 11.40 10.72
N TYR A 96 -14.07 10.85 11.37
CA TYR A 96 -14.18 9.55 12.05
C TYR A 96 -13.28 9.51 13.29
N LYS A 97 -13.50 8.48 14.14
CA LYS A 97 -12.68 8.26 15.34
C LYS A 97 -11.85 6.99 15.20
N GLU A 98 -10.57 7.12 15.53
CA GLU A 98 -9.63 6.00 15.64
C GLU A 98 -9.31 5.77 17.11
N SER A 99 -9.24 4.50 17.54
CA SER A 99 -8.81 4.16 18.91
C SER A 99 -7.79 3.05 18.87
N TYR A 100 -6.69 3.27 19.59
CA TYR A 100 -5.57 2.35 19.74
C TYR A 100 -5.38 2.00 21.20
N ILE A 101 -5.19 0.72 21.50
CA ILE A 101 -4.82 0.22 22.82
C ILE A 101 -3.50 -0.56 22.64
N ILE A 102 -2.48 -0.16 23.39
CA ILE A 102 -1.17 -0.80 23.41
C ILE A 102 -0.90 -1.30 24.82
N GLU A 103 -0.63 -2.59 24.95
CA GLU A 103 -0.18 -3.24 26.17
C GLU A 103 1.08 -4.04 25.84
N ALA A 104 2.24 -3.57 26.36
CA ALA A 104 3.53 -4.20 26.08
C ALA A 104 4.41 -4.21 27.32
N GLU A 105 5.23 -5.24 27.51
CA GLU A 105 6.11 -5.39 28.67
C GLU A 105 7.45 -6.04 28.31
N ASP A 106 8.46 -5.78 29.11
CA ASP A 106 9.69 -6.56 29.22
C ASP A 106 9.83 -7.05 30.68
N VAL A 107 9.61 -8.32 30.87
CA VAL A 107 9.67 -8.96 32.19
C VAL A 107 11.08 -8.91 32.76
N ALA A 108 12.12 -8.91 31.94
CA ALA A 108 13.51 -8.94 32.38
C ALA A 108 13.94 -7.62 33.03
N SER A 109 13.46 -6.48 32.52
CA SER A 109 13.74 -5.14 33.07
C SER A 109 12.61 -4.61 33.94
N ASP A 110 11.56 -5.41 34.24
CA ASP A 110 10.34 -4.97 34.93
C ASP A 110 9.74 -3.69 34.30
N SER A 111 9.72 -3.66 32.96
CA SER A 111 9.23 -2.50 32.20
C SER A 111 7.91 -2.81 31.52
N LYS A 112 6.98 -1.83 31.52
CA LYS A 112 5.65 -2.01 30.95
C LYS A 112 5.11 -0.69 30.40
N VAL A 113 4.41 -0.78 29.26
CA VAL A 113 3.57 0.31 28.69
C VAL A 113 2.12 -0.13 28.66
N THR A 114 1.24 0.74 29.14
CA THR A 114 -0.20 0.63 28.91
C THR A 114 -0.66 1.97 28.34
N ARG A 115 -1.09 2.00 27.09
CA ARG A 115 -1.45 3.22 26.35
C ARG A 115 -2.79 3.06 25.70
N THR A 116 -3.69 4.02 25.88
CA THR A 116 -4.97 4.14 25.16
C THR A 116 -5.02 5.52 24.53
N VAL A 117 -5.23 5.56 23.21
CA VAL A 117 -5.31 6.81 22.43
C VAL A 117 -6.57 6.79 21.59
N THR A 118 -7.32 7.89 21.63
CA THR A 118 -8.42 8.12 20.69
C THR A 118 -8.16 9.41 19.92
N LEU A 119 -8.19 9.30 18.61
CA LEU A 119 -8.02 10.41 17.68
C LEU A 119 -9.36 10.72 17.01
N GLU A 120 -9.64 11.99 16.80
CA GLU A 120 -10.66 12.47 15.89
C GLU A 120 -9.98 12.92 14.61
N THR A 121 -10.36 12.30 13.49
CA THR A 121 -9.71 12.46 12.19
C THR A 121 -10.72 13.04 11.21
N SER A 122 -10.38 14.21 10.65
CA SER A 122 -11.09 14.81 9.53
C SER A 122 -10.40 14.45 8.22
N TYR A 123 -11.16 14.14 7.18
CA TYR A 123 -10.61 13.84 5.87
C TYR A 123 -11.25 14.65 4.74
N VAL A 124 -10.45 14.90 3.72
CA VAL A 124 -10.88 15.53 2.45
C VAL A 124 -10.33 14.72 1.29
N TYR A 125 -11.22 14.17 0.47
CA TYR A 125 -10.86 13.50 -0.78
C TYR A 125 -10.92 14.44 -1.97
N ASN A 126 -9.88 14.44 -2.79
CA ASN A 126 -9.84 15.16 -4.06
C ASN A 126 -9.97 14.18 -5.23
N PRO A 127 -11.13 14.13 -5.92
CA PRO A 127 -11.36 13.18 -7.01
C PRO A 127 -10.51 13.45 -8.26
N LEU A 128 -9.98 14.66 -8.44
CA LEU A 128 -9.13 15.00 -9.59
C LEU A 128 -7.72 14.42 -9.45
N THR A 129 -7.16 14.47 -8.23
CA THR A 129 -5.82 13.96 -7.94
C THR A 129 -5.86 12.55 -7.35
N LYS A 130 -7.05 12.06 -6.97
CA LYS A 130 -7.26 10.80 -6.23
C LYS A 130 -6.49 10.74 -4.92
N GLN A 131 -6.37 11.89 -4.27
CA GLN A 131 -5.67 12.06 -3.02
C GLN A 131 -6.66 12.32 -1.90
N THR A 132 -6.41 11.70 -0.74
CA THR A 132 -7.11 11.96 0.52
C THR A 132 -6.15 12.59 1.51
N THR A 133 -6.48 13.77 1.98
CA THR A 133 -5.77 14.39 3.11
C THR A 133 -6.52 14.09 4.39
N LYS A 134 -5.82 13.61 5.40
CA LYS A 134 -6.36 13.30 6.74
C LYS A 134 -5.62 14.11 7.78
N THR A 135 -6.35 14.70 8.72
CA THR A 135 -5.79 15.45 9.85
C THR A 135 -6.42 14.94 11.13
N SER A 136 -5.62 14.57 12.11
CA SER A 136 -6.09 14.00 13.35
C SER A 136 -5.60 14.79 14.57
N GLU A 137 -6.49 14.94 15.53
CA GLU A 137 -6.20 15.50 16.85
C GLU A 137 -6.56 14.46 17.92
N VAL A 138 -5.83 14.50 19.06
CA VAL A 138 -6.13 13.60 20.17
C VAL A 138 -7.35 14.10 20.93
N THR A 139 -8.28 13.20 21.23
CA THR A 139 -9.45 13.46 22.08
C THR A 139 -9.40 12.73 23.42
N ASN A 140 -8.54 11.72 23.53
CA ASN A 140 -8.22 11.04 24.77
C ASN A 140 -6.84 10.38 24.64
N TRP A 141 -5.96 10.62 25.60
CA TRP A 141 -4.67 9.95 25.65
C TRP A 141 -4.33 9.61 27.12
N SER A 142 -4.44 8.34 27.44
CA SER A 142 -4.06 7.81 28.75
C SER A 142 -2.87 6.90 28.58
N GLU A 143 -1.80 7.13 29.32
CA GLU A 143 -0.61 6.31 29.26
C GLU A 143 0.05 6.18 30.63
N ILE A 144 0.43 4.94 30.97
CA ILE A 144 1.27 4.61 32.11
C ILE A 144 2.45 3.81 31.60
N VAL A 145 3.64 4.28 31.92
CA VAL A 145 4.90 3.60 31.62
C VAL A 145 5.60 3.27 32.95
N LYS A 146 5.94 2.00 33.13
CA LYS A 146 6.77 1.53 34.23
C LYS A 146 8.13 1.15 33.68
N VAL A 147 9.22 1.64 34.27
CA VAL A 147 10.59 1.36 33.85
C VAL A 147 11.48 1.26 35.10
N GLU A 148 12.15 0.11 35.24
CA GLU A 148 13.15 -0.13 36.31
C GLU A 148 12.64 0.22 37.71
N GLY A 149 11.33 0.04 37.98
CA GLY A 149 10.70 0.30 39.28
C GLY A 149 10.08 1.69 39.43
N GLU A 150 10.35 2.61 38.54
CA GLU A 150 9.69 3.92 38.48
C GLU A 150 8.43 3.87 37.64
N THR A 151 7.45 4.70 37.97
CA THR A 151 6.16 4.77 37.25
C THR A 151 5.94 6.19 36.75
N TYR A 152 5.74 6.31 35.47
CA TYR A 152 5.50 7.53 34.71
C TYR A 152 4.05 7.55 34.25
N GLN A 153 3.30 8.56 34.64
CA GLN A 153 1.91 8.76 34.21
C GLN A 153 1.83 9.99 33.32
N LEU A 154 1.26 9.81 32.14
CA LEU A 154 1.00 10.91 31.21
C LEU A 154 0.07 11.96 31.85
N ASP A 155 0.44 13.22 31.71
CA ASP A 155 -0.42 14.35 31.97
C ASP A 155 -1.14 14.74 30.69
N GLU A 156 -2.39 14.31 30.55
CA GLU A 156 -3.18 14.51 29.32
C GLU A 156 -3.35 16.00 29.00
N ASP A 157 -3.59 16.83 30.01
CA ASP A 157 -3.80 18.28 29.86
C ASP A 157 -2.54 19.03 29.39
N ALA A 158 -1.34 18.50 29.70
CA ALA A 158 -0.06 19.06 29.31
C ALA A 158 0.51 18.44 28.02
N SER A 159 -0.14 17.39 27.50
CA SER A 159 0.32 16.63 26.33
C SER A 159 -0.48 17.00 25.09
N THR A 160 0.17 16.90 23.94
CA THR A 160 -0.45 17.20 22.63
C THR A 160 -0.06 16.15 21.61
N PHE A 161 -0.98 15.87 20.68
CA PHE A 161 -0.74 14.95 19.56
C PHE A 161 -1.44 15.48 18.31
N SER A 162 -0.73 15.50 17.20
CA SER A 162 -1.25 15.87 15.88
C SER A 162 -0.68 14.94 14.81
N LYS A 163 -1.53 14.57 13.85
CA LYS A 163 -1.16 13.73 12.71
C LYS A 163 -1.72 14.36 11.43
N SER A 164 -0.94 14.36 10.37
CA SER A 164 -1.40 14.73 9.03
C SER A 164 -0.90 13.69 8.02
N ILE A 165 -1.80 13.08 7.27
CA ILE A 165 -1.50 12.04 6.28
C ILE A 165 -2.07 12.43 4.93
N LEU A 166 -1.29 12.27 3.88
CA LEU A 166 -1.70 12.32 2.49
C LEU A 166 -1.68 10.90 1.92
N GLU A 167 -2.82 10.42 1.45
CA GLU A 167 -2.93 9.17 0.70
C GLU A 167 -3.13 9.46 -0.77
N GLU A 168 -2.53 8.67 -1.63
CA GLU A 168 -2.76 8.68 -3.07
C GLU A 168 -3.13 7.29 -3.56
N ALA A 169 -4.37 7.15 -4.00
CA ALA A 169 -4.91 5.93 -4.53
C ALA A 169 -4.59 5.79 -6.03
N THR A 170 -3.81 4.78 -6.38
CA THR A 170 -3.60 4.36 -7.77
C THR A 170 -4.31 3.03 -8.02
N PRO A 171 -4.52 2.61 -9.27
CA PRO A 171 -5.26 1.39 -9.54
C PRO A 171 -4.72 0.14 -8.85
N GLY A 172 -3.41 0.01 -8.70
CA GLY A 172 -2.76 -1.17 -8.15
C GLY A 172 -2.00 -0.94 -6.85
N VAL A 173 -1.78 0.30 -6.43
CA VAL A 173 -1.00 0.65 -5.25
C VAL A 173 -1.62 1.83 -4.52
N MET A 174 -1.72 1.75 -3.21
CA MET A 174 -1.99 2.88 -2.34
C MET A 174 -0.65 3.39 -1.81
N TYR A 175 -0.36 4.66 -2.00
CA TYR A 175 0.77 5.34 -1.41
C TYR A 175 0.30 6.26 -0.30
N TYR A 176 1.08 6.43 0.73
CA TYR A 176 0.79 7.40 1.79
C TYR A 176 2.06 7.99 2.38
N SER A 177 1.96 9.24 2.81
CA SER A 177 3.00 9.93 3.56
C SER A 177 2.39 10.94 4.51
N GLY A 178 3.12 11.32 5.53
CA GLY A 178 2.65 12.33 6.47
C GLY A 178 3.57 12.55 7.65
N ASP A 179 3.07 13.33 8.58
CA ASP A 179 3.79 13.72 9.78
C ASP A 179 2.98 13.37 11.03
N VAL A 180 3.68 12.92 12.06
CA VAL A 180 3.15 12.76 13.41
C VAL A 180 3.99 13.56 14.38
N ILE A 181 3.37 14.51 15.07
CA ILE A 181 4.03 15.39 16.02
C ILE A 181 3.31 15.27 17.35
N TYR A 182 4.05 14.98 18.41
CA TYR A 182 3.47 15.00 19.74
C TYR A 182 4.45 15.45 20.79
N GLN A 183 3.91 16.05 21.86
CA GLN A 183 4.57 16.27 23.13
C GLN A 183 3.87 15.43 24.18
N ALA A 184 4.61 14.57 24.85
CA ALA A 184 4.14 13.79 25.98
C ALA A 184 4.81 14.28 27.25
N VAL A 185 4.02 14.68 28.24
CA VAL A 185 4.49 15.14 29.53
C VAL A 185 4.13 14.08 30.57
N TYR A 186 5.12 13.56 31.29
CA TYR A 186 4.93 12.52 32.28
C TYR A 186 5.26 13.03 33.69
N LYS A 187 4.39 12.73 34.65
CA LYS A 187 4.61 12.89 36.08
C LYS A 187 5.25 11.61 36.61
N VAL A 188 6.32 11.73 37.36
CA VAL A 188 6.98 10.61 38.05
C VAL A 188 6.24 10.34 39.34
N LEU A 189 5.56 9.17 39.47
CA LEU A 189 4.69 8.89 40.60
C LEU A 189 5.47 8.53 41.89
N ASN A 190 6.65 7.92 41.73
CA ASN A 190 7.50 7.44 42.83
C ASN A 190 8.76 8.34 43.02
N GLY A 191 8.86 9.46 42.28
CA GLY A 191 9.97 10.42 42.35
C GLY A 191 9.77 11.54 43.35
N GLU A 192 10.57 12.58 43.24
CA GLU A 192 10.39 13.80 44.03
C GLU A 192 9.10 14.54 43.64
N ASP A 193 8.47 15.24 44.58
CA ASP A 193 7.23 15.97 44.29
C ASP A 193 7.43 16.99 43.15
N GLY A 194 6.69 16.81 42.07
CA GLY A 194 6.71 17.69 40.89
C GLY A 194 7.76 17.35 39.83
N GLU A 195 8.42 16.20 39.93
CA GLU A 195 9.30 15.73 38.86
C GLU A 195 8.52 15.38 37.58
N VAL A 196 8.96 15.98 36.46
CA VAL A 196 8.30 15.88 35.19
C VAL A 196 9.32 15.52 34.11
N ILE A 197 8.95 14.59 33.22
CA ILE A 197 9.69 14.28 31.99
C ILE A 197 8.88 14.76 30.80
N THR A 198 9.51 15.48 29.89
CA THR A 198 8.90 15.93 28.64
C THR A 198 9.56 15.21 27.48
N LEU A 199 8.74 14.55 26.67
CA LEU A 199 9.16 13.91 25.43
C LEU A 199 8.52 14.65 24.25
N ASN A 200 9.35 15.18 23.36
CA ASN A 200 8.91 15.76 22.09
C ASN A 200 9.29 14.81 20.95
N ASN A 201 8.33 14.49 20.11
CA ASN A 201 8.52 13.64 18.94
C ASN A 201 8.09 14.34 17.67
N THR A 202 8.93 14.23 16.64
CA THR A 202 8.58 14.56 15.26
C THR A 202 8.87 13.35 14.38
N THR A 203 7.87 12.89 13.68
CA THR A 203 7.95 11.68 12.82
C THR A 203 7.54 12.03 11.41
N GLU A 204 8.39 11.68 10.43
CA GLU A 204 8.00 11.54 9.04
C GLU A 204 7.55 10.10 8.81
N LEU A 205 6.32 9.91 8.35
CA LEU A 205 5.71 8.61 8.05
C LEU A 205 5.53 8.46 6.55
N TYR A 206 5.86 7.32 5.99
CA TYR A 206 5.60 7.00 4.58
C TYR A 206 5.52 5.51 4.34
N GLY A 207 4.70 5.14 3.36
CA GLY A 207 4.49 3.75 3.02
C GLY A 207 3.72 3.54 1.73
N TYR A 208 3.52 2.28 1.43
CA TYR A 208 2.62 1.82 0.36
C TYR A 208 1.95 0.50 0.74
N ASP A 209 0.82 0.24 0.12
CA ASP A 209 0.09 -1.03 0.23
C ASP A 209 -0.40 -1.50 -1.14
N HIS A 210 -0.17 -2.76 -1.46
CA HIS A 210 -0.74 -3.46 -2.61
C HIS A 210 -0.82 -4.98 -2.33
N VAL A 211 -1.49 -5.72 -3.19
CA VAL A 211 -1.83 -7.15 -2.94
C VAL A 211 -0.63 -8.09 -2.75
N TYR A 212 0.58 -7.68 -3.12
CA TYR A 212 1.79 -8.51 -3.05
C TYR A 212 2.78 -8.08 -1.99
N ALA A 213 2.75 -6.81 -1.57
CA ALA A 213 3.62 -6.30 -0.52
C ALA A 213 3.01 -5.05 0.14
N LYS A 214 3.46 -4.78 1.35
CA LYS A 214 3.15 -3.57 2.09
C LYS A 214 4.39 -3.16 2.86
N THR A 215 4.64 -1.87 2.96
CA THR A 215 5.69 -1.34 3.83
C THR A 215 5.24 -0.05 4.48
N GLU A 216 5.69 0.16 5.70
CA GLU A 216 5.60 1.43 6.41
C GLU A 216 6.94 1.71 7.07
N THR A 217 7.39 2.95 6.97
CA THR A 217 8.60 3.45 7.62
C THR A 217 8.27 4.75 8.34
N GLN A 218 8.69 4.86 9.58
CA GLN A 218 8.64 6.09 10.37
C GLN A 218 10.08 6.56 10.62
N LYS A 219 10.38 7.81 10.32
CA LYS A 219 11.63 8.47 10.71
C LYS A 219 11.33 9.38 11.87
N ARG A 220 11.71 8.97 13.07
CA ARG A 220 11.39 9.63 14.32
C ARG A 220 12.57 10.40 14.89
N LYS A 221 12.34 11.64 15.29
CA LYS A 221 13.28 12.47 16.05
C LYS A 221 12.66 12.72 17.41
N ILE A 222 13.29 12.16 18.44
CA ILE A 222 12.79 12.17 19.80
C ILE A 222 13.75 13.01 20.65
N GLN A 223 13.19 14.00 21.32
CA GLN A 223 13.90 14.79 22.32
C GLN A 223 13.25 14.58 23.68
N ILE A 224 14.03 14.22 24.68
CA ILE A 224 13.56 14.02 26.05
C ILE A 224 14.27 15.00 26.95
N ASP A 225 13.51 15.68 27.83
CA ASP A 225 14.01 16.50 28.91
C ASP A 225 13.57 15.86 30.24
N ALA A 226 14.54 15.42 31.02
CA ALA A 226 14.34 14.75 32.30
C ALA A 226 15.25 15.36 33.33
N GLY A 227 14.67 16.20 34.26
CA GLY A 227 15.41 16.81 35.37
C GLY A 227 16.61 17.67 34.93
N GLY A 228 16.53 18.32 33.76
CA GLY A 228 17.60 19.14 33.18
C GLY A 228 18.62 18.36 32.34
N GLN A 229 18.50 17.05 32.22
CA GLN A 229 19.23 16.25 31.25
C GLN A 229 18.45 16.17 29.94
N GLN A 230 19.14 16.28 28.81
CA GLN A 230 18.53 16.22 27.49
C GLN A 230 19.07 15.06 26.68
N PHE A 231 18.16 14.26 26.11
CA PHE A 231 18.45 13.14 25.23
C PHE A 231 17.88 13.42 23.85
N TYR A 232 18.65 13.07 22.82
CA TYR A 232 18.23 13.18 21.41
C TYR A 232 18.43 11.82 20.74
N ILE A 233 17.34 11.26 20.24
CA ILE A 233 17.31 9.93 19.64
C ILE A 233 16.69 10.06 18.26
N GLU A 234 17.32 9.44 17.27
CA GLU A 234 16.70 9.14 15.97
C GLU A 234 16.34 7.65 15.95
N GLU A 235 15.10 7.35 15.62
CA GLU A 235 14.60 5.98 15.49
C GLU A 235 13.92 5.80 14.14
N MET A 236 14.14 4.64 13.53
CA MET A 236 13.54 4.30 12.23
C MET A 236 12.86 2.93 12.29
N PRO A 237 11.66 2.85 12.86
CA PRO A 237 10.82 1.67 12.75
C PRO A 237 10.41 1.44 11.30
N THR A 238 10.52 0.19 10.85
CA THR A 238 10.05 -0.22 9.53
C THR A 238 9.37 -1.57 9.65
N TYR A 239 8.23 -1.71 9.01
CA TYR A 239 7.56 -2.99 8.88
C TYR A 239 7.22 -3.26 7.41
N THR A 240 7.57 -4.43 6.93
CA THR A 240 7.36 -4.85 5.54
C THR A 240 6.74 -6.23 5.50
N THR A 241 5.67 -6.41 4.75
CA THR A 241 5.16 -7.73 4.35
C THR A 241 5.43 -7.94 2.87
N ASN A 242 5.73 -9.18 2.49
CA ASN A 242 5.98 -9.54 1.10
C ASN A 242 5.45 -10.96 0.82
N LYS A 243 4.87 -11.15 -0.37
CA LYS A 243 4.44 -12.43 -0.89
C LYS A 243 5.41 -12.91 -1.97
N GLU A 244 6.30 -13.81 -1.58
CA GLU A 244 7.24 -14.45 -2.50
C GLU A 244 6.56 -15.59 -3.26
N LEU A 245 6.88 -15.74 -4.54
CA LEU A 245 6.45 -16.86 -5.35
C LEU A 245 7.60 -17.85 -5.55
N GLN A 246 7.46 -19.04 -5.02
CA GLN A 246 8.48 -20.09 -5.11
C GLN A 246 7.94 -21.32 -5.84
N TYR A 247 8.73 -21.85 -6.77
CA TYR A 247 8.44 -23.14 -7.42
C TYR A 247 8.89 -24.28 -6.52
N SER A 248 7.98 -25.22 -6.29
CA SER A 248 8.28 -26.50 -5.63
C SER A 248 8.27 -27.58 -6.71
N SER A 249 9.42 -28.19 -6.95
CA SER A 249 9.54 -29.32 -7.85
C SER A 249 8.88 -30.58 -7.27
N ASN A 250 9.13 -31.75 -7.84
CA ASN A 250 8.60 -33.02 -7.35
C ASN A 250 9.18 -33.38 -5.95
N GLU A 251 8.75 -32.65 -4.95
CA GLU A 251 9.10 -32.80 -3.53
C GLU A 251 7.85 -33.12 -2.72
N PRO A 252 7.97 -33.57 -1.45
CA PRO A 252 6.81 -33.90 -0.61
C PRO A 252 5.78 -32.77 -0.46
N GLU A 253 6.20 -31.53 -0.60
CA GLU A 253 5.33 -30.34 -0.53
C GLU A 253 4.65 -29.99 -1.85
N ALA A 254 5.03 -30.63 -2.97
CA ALA A 254 4.42 -30.37 -4.26
C ALA A 254 3.08 -31.08 -4.40
N MET A 255 2.08 -30.40 -4.94
CA MET A 255 0.74 -30.97 -5.23
C MET A 255 0.72 -31.87 -6.45
N SER A 256 1.73 -31.84 -7.30
CA SER A 256 1.85 -32.66 -8.50
C SER A 256 3.27 -33.19 -8.69
N PHE A 257 3.38 -34.30 -9.44
CA PHE A 257 4.69 -34.87 -9.81
C PHE A 257 5.50 -33.95 -10.75
N GLU A 258 4.86 -32.97 -11.39
CA GLU A 258 5.51 -31.98 -12.25
C GLU A 258 5.85 -30.68 -11.49
N GLY A 259 5.54 -30.64 -10.18
CA GLY A 259 5.71 -29.48 -9.33
C GLY A 259 4.57 -28.46 -9.49
N ASN A 260 4.62 -27.43 -8.65
CA ASN A 260 3.71 -26.28 -8.67
C ASN A 260 4.33 -25.08 -7.95
N TYR A 261 3.71 -23.92 -8.09
CA TYR A 261 4.08 -22.74 -7.34
C TYR A 261 3.43 -22.74 -5.95
N ARG A 262 4.12 -22.12 -5.00
CA ARG A 262 3.60 -21.74 -3.68
C ARG A 262 3.82 -20.27 -3.45
N GLU A 263 2.87 -19.60 -2.81
CA GLU A 263 3.00 -18.22 -2.36
C GLU A 263 3.37 -18.22 -0.87
N ILE A 264 4.48 -17.57 -0.53
CA ILE A 264 5.01 -17.47 0.82
C ILE A 264 4.86 -16.04 1.28
N ASN A 265 4.01 -15.80 2.28
CA ASN A 265 3.84 -14.49 2.87
C ASN A 265 4.75 -14.36 4.09
N ARG A 266 5.61 -13.34 4.09
CA ARG A 266 6.55 -13.01 5.16
C ARG A 266 6.35 -11.59 5.64
N GLY A 267 6.48 -11.37 6.94
CA GLY A 267 6.58 -10.05 7.54
C GLY A 267 7.94 -9.86 8.21
N THR A 268 8.47 -8.67 8.13
CA THR A 268 9.72 -8.28 8.78
C THR A 268 9.57 -6.91 9.42
N GLY A 269 9.74 -6.84 10.73
CA GLY A 269 9.80 -5.60 11.50
C GLY A 269 11.25 -5.26 11.84
N SER A 270 11.58 -3.98 11.83
CA SER A 270 12.89 -3.48 12.23
C SER A 270 12.73 -2.25 13.11
N LEU A 271 13.34 -2.27 14.28
CA LEU A 271 13.48 -1.13 15.19
C LEU A 271 14.95 -0.76 15.25
N VAL A 272 15.37 0.23 14.48
CA VAL A 272 16.75 0.73 14.48
C VAL A 272 16.76 2.11 15.11
N TYR A 273 17.71 2.36 16.00
CA TYR A 273 17.86 3.65 16.66
C TYR A 273 19.32 4.11 16.70
N GLN A 274 19.49 5.43 16.80
CA GLN A 274 20.76 6.09 17.05
C GLN A 274 20.57 7.15 18.14
N ILE A 275 21.42 7.11 19.18
CA ILE A 275 21.45 8.13 20.21
C ILE A 275 22.45 9.21 19.77
N ILE A 276 21.93 10.39 19.46
CA ILE A 276 22.70 11.54 18.99
C ILE A 276 23.34 12.27 20.18
N ARG A 277 22.57 12.41 21.27
CA ARG A 277 23.02 13.01 22.53
C ARG A 277 22.33 12.31 23.69
N GLY A 278 23.08 11.99 24.75
CA GLY A 278 22.55 11.33 25.92
C GLY A 278 23.60 11.21 27.01
N ASP A 279 23.23 10.66 28.16
CA ASP A 279 24.15 10.25 29.20
C ASP A 279 24.73 8.89 28.89
N TYR A 280 25.91 8.88 28.27
CA TYR A 280 26.56 7.66 27.81
C TYR A 280 27.08 6.76 28.93
N GLU A 281 27.17 7.23 30.17
CA GLU A 281 27.51 6.38 31.31
C GLU A 281 26.39 5.36 31.62
N LEU A 282 25.13 5.74 31.29
CA LEU A 282 23.98 4.85 31.45
C LEU A 282 23.88 3.78 30.34
N PHE A 283 24.57 3.95 29.20
CA PHE A 283 24.34 3.12 28.01
C PHE A 283 25.41 2.05 27.76
N ASP A 284 26.35 1.83 28.64
CA ASP A 284 27.47 0.92 28.34
C ASP A 284 28.06 1.14 26.92
N HIS A 285 28.15 2.41 26.52
CA HIS A 285 28.65 2.88 25.21
C HIS A 285 27.81 2.52 23.97
N GLN A 286 26.60 1.99 24.11
CA GLN A 286 25.72 1.71 22.98
C GLN A 286 25.06 3.00 22.45
N LYS A 287 25.65 3.60 21.41
CA LYS A 287 25.08 4.78 20.71
C LYS A 287 24.14 4.39 19.59
N GLN A 288 24.17 3.16 19.16
CA GLN A 288 23.38 2.61 18.07
C GLN A 288 22.95 1.20 18.42
N GLY A 289 21.74 0.85 18.00
CA GLY A 289 21.22 -0.51 18.18
C GLY A 289 19.98 -0.73 17.34
N GLY A 290 19.42 -1.92 17.47
CA GLY A 290 18.18 -2.26 16.83
C GLY A 290 17.83 -3.71 17.01
N THR A 291 16.55 -3.99 16.83
CA THR A 291 16.01 -5.35 16.85
C THR A 291 15.33 -5.59 15.52
N GLN A 292 15.54 -6.77 14.97
CA GLN A 292 14.83 -7.25 13.81
C GLN A 292 13.92 -8.41 14.22
N VAL A 293 12.69 -8.36 13.79
CA VAL A 293 11.71 -9.41 14.01
C VAL A 293 11.23 -9.94 12.68
N VAL A 294 11.26 -11.26 12.53
CA VAL A 294 10.84 -11.96 11.31
C VAL A 294 9.68 -12.87 11.66
N ASP A 295 8.60 -12.78 10.92
CA ASP A 295 7.42 -13.61 11.11
C ASP A 295 7.65 -15.07 10.73
N THR A 296 6.83 -15.93 11.32
CA THR A 296 6.65 -17.29 10.80
C THR A 296 5.92 -17.22 9.47
N PRO A 297 6.55 -17.63 8.36
CA PRO A 297 5.93 -17.50 7.04
C PRO A 297 4.65 -18.33 6.95
N SER A 298 3.62 -17.77 6.30
CA SER A 298 2.48 -18.57 5.87
C SER A 298 2.66 -18.99 4.42
N VAL A 299 2.33 -20.25 4.12
CA VAL A 299 2.52 -20.84 2.79
C VAL A 299 1.17 -21.24 2.22
N GLU A 300 0.89 -20.81 0.99
CA GLU A 300 -0.26 -21.21 0.20
C GLU A 300 0.21 -21.99 -1.04
N GLN A 301 -0.29 -23.21 -1.21
CA GLN A 301 0.00 -24.02 -2.39
C GLN A 301 -0.92 -23.60 -3.52
N LEU A 302 -0.34 -23.23 -4.67
CA LEU A 302 -1.09 -22.83 -5.85
C LEU A 302 -1.39 -24.02 -6.75
N GLY A 303 -2.39 -23.89 -7.61
CA GLY A 303 -2.80 -24.94 -8.52
C GLY A 303 -1.69 -25.39 -9.48
N ALA A 304 -1.58 -26.68 -9.72
CA ALA A 304 -0.68 -27.23 -10.73
C ALA A 304 -1.20 -26.91 -12.15
N VAL A 305 -0.27 -26.58 -13.06
CA VAL A 305 -0.60 -26.12 -14.43
C VAL A 305 0.15 -26.97 -15.46
N ASP A 306 -0.59 -27.57 -16.38
CA ASP A 306 -0.01 -28.33 -17.51
C ASP A 306 0.13 -27.41 -18.75
N LEU A 307 1.38 -27.03 -19.02
CA LEU A 307 1.82 -26.28 -20.20
C LEU A 307 2.84 -27.07 -21.01
N SER A 308 2.72 -28.39 -21.05
CA SER A 308 3.68 -29.28 -21.72
C SER A 308 3.92 -28.93 -23.20
N HIS A 309 2.94 -28.34 -23.89
CA HIS A 309 3.06 -27.85 -25.27
C HIS A 309 4.00 -26.63 -25.43
N LEU A 310 4.33 -25.93 -24.34
CA LEU A 310 5.30 -24.82 -24.30
C LEU A 310 6.68 -25.23 -23.81
N LYS A 311 6.92 -26.53 -23.62
CA LYS A 311 8.19 -27.02 -23.07
C LYS A 311 9.38 -26.51 -23.89
N GLY A 312 10.29 -25.81 -23.22
CA GLY A 312 11.46 -25.18 -23.84
C GLY A 312 11.21 -23.82 -24.48
N HIS A 313 9.98 -23.28 -24.42
CA HIS A 313 9.70 -21.90 -24.82
C HIS A 313 10.24 -20.93 -23.74
N PRO A 314 10.90 -19.82 -24.11
CA PRO A 314 11.46 -18.88 -23.12
C PRO A 314 10.47 -18.39 -22.07
N GLY A 315 9.21 -18.15 -22.46
CA GLY A 315 8.15 -17.68 -21.53
C GLY A 315 7.32 -18.79 -20.88
N GLU A 316 7.74 -20.07 -20.96
CA GLU A 316 7.01 -21.19 -20.35
C GLU A 316 6.74 -20.95 -18.85
N TRP A 317 7.77 -20.53 -18.12
CA TRP A 317 7.70 -20.30 -16.69
C TRP A 317 6.83 -19.09 -16.32
N ASP A 318 6.86 -18.04 -17.13
CA ASP A 318 6.05 -16.85 -16.93
C ASP A 318 4.56 -17.17 -17.10
N ALA A 319 4.22 -17.90 -18.17
CA ALA A 319 2.85 -18.37 -18.38
C ALA A 319 2.39 -19.29 -17.23
N LYS A 320 3.26 -20.17 -16.76
CA LYS A 320 2.97 -21.07 -15.63
C LYS A 320 2.72 -20.29 -14.33
N LYS A 321 3.52 -19.24 -14.04
CA LYS A 321 3.29 -18.33 -12.91
C LYS A 321 1.90 -17.69 -12.97
N LEU A 322 1.54 -17.05 -14.10
CA LEU A 322 0.27 -16.34 -14.24
C LEU A 322 -0.94 -17.26 -14.20
N TYR A 323 -0.87 -18.48 -14.74
CA TYR A 323 -1.92 -19.48 -14.58
C TYR A 323 -2.07 -19.93 -13.13
N SER A 324 -0.95 -20.21 -12.44
CA SER A 324 -0.96 -20.61 -11.03
C SER A 324 -1.56 -19.53 -10.14
N LEU A 325 -1.31 -18.26 -10.45
CA LEU A 325 -1.89 -17.09 -9.74
C LEU A 325 -3.36 -16.81 -10.14
N GLY A 326 -3.92 -17.54 -11.12
CA GLY A 326 -5.29 -17.33 -11.64
C GLY A 326 -5.46 -16.02 -12.43
N ILE A 327 -4.37 -15.41 -12.88
CA ILE A 327 -4.37 -14.22 -13.76
C ILE A 327 -4.68 -14.62 -15.19
N LEU A 328 -3.96 -15.63 -15.72
CA LEU A 328 -4.38 -16.32 -16.93
C LEU A 328 -5.48 -17.32 -16.60
N LYS A 329 -6.57 -17.25 -17.34
CA LYS A 329 -7.77 -18.08 -17.15
C LYS A 329 -8.03 -18.98 -18.36
N GLY A 330 -8.88 -19.98 -18.18
CA GLY A 330 -9.25 -20.92 -19.23
C GLY A 330 -8.35 -22.16 -19.32
N ASN A 331 -8.38 -22.85 -20.46
CA ASN A 331 -7.61 -24.08 -20.65
C ASN A 331 -6.14 -23.78 -20.97
N PRO A 332 -5.18 -24.13 -20.09
CA PRO A 332 -3.76 -23.87 -20.35
C PRO A 332 -3.25 -24.48 -21.66
N LYS A 333 -3.77 -25.66 -22.06
CA LYS A 333 -3.39 -26.33 -23.33
C LYS A 333 -3.79 -25.57 -24.59
N ALA A 334 -4.75 -24.63 -24.47
CA ALA A 334 -5.18 -23.79 -25.58
C ALA A 334 -4.39 -22.46 -25.65
N PHE A 335 -3.47 -22.22 -24.74
CA PHE A 335 -2.68 -20.99 -24.74
C PHE A 335 -1.78 -20.91 -25.98
N SER A 336 -1.85 -19.79 -26.70
CA SER A 336 -1.07 -19.56 -27.92
C SER A 336 -0.18 -18.31 -27.72
N PRO A 337 1.15 -18.49 -27.56
CA PRO A 337 2.09 -17.41 -27.27
C PRO A 337 2.17 -16.33 -28.34
N ASN A 338 1.92 -16.70 -29.61
CA ASN A 338 2.11 -15.84 -30.77
C ASN A 338 0.85 -15.07 -31.20
N LEU A 339 -0.31 -15.30 -30.59
CA LEU A 339 -1.51 -14.53 -30.87
C LEU A 339 -1.32 -13.05 -30.48
N ALA A 340 -1.83 -12.15 -31.32
CA ALA A 340 -1.86 -10.73 -30.99
C ALA A 340 -2.87 -10.47 -29.85
N VAL A 341 -2.47 -9.67 -28.88
CA VAL A 341 -3.30 -9.30 -27.72
C VAL A 341 -4.18 -8.12 -28.10
N THR A 342 -5.46 -8.18 -27.73
CA THR A 342 -6.35 -7.03 -27.81
C THR A 342 -6.23 -6.15 -26.55
N LYS A 343 -6.64 -4.89 -26.67
CA LYS A 343 -6.69 -3.97 -25.53
C LYS A 343 -7.59 -4.52 -24.40
N GLY A 344 -8.74 -5.10 -24.77
CA GLY A 344 -9.66 -5.71 -23.80
C GLY A 344 -9.04 -6.90 -23.07
N ASP A 345 -8.31 -7.79 -23.78
CA ASP A 345 -7.65 -8.93 -23.16
C ASP A 345 -6.57 -8.48 -22.18
N PHE A 346 -5.74 -7.51 -22.56
CA PHE A 346 -4.70 -6.99 -21.68
C PHE A 346 -5.26 -6.29 -20.43
N VAL A 347 -6.32 -5.49 -20.59
CA VAL A 347 -6.99 -4.85 -19.45
C VAL A 347 -7.54 -5.89 -18.47
N LYS A 348 -8.14 -7.00 -18.98
CA LYS A 348 -8.58 -8.12 -18.12
C LYS A 348 -7.40 -8.70 -17.32
N LEU A 349 -6.30 -8.98 -18.02
CA LEU A 349 -5.09 -9.53 -17.37
C LEU A 349 -4.53 -8.56 -16.31
N LEU A 350 -4.49 -7.26 -16.59
CA LEU A 350 -3.97 -6.26 -15.67
C LEU A 350 -4.88 -6.07 -14.45
N VAL A 351 -6.20 -6.03 -14.64
CA VAL A 351 -7.19 -5.98 -13.55
C VAL A 351 -7.07 -7.21 -12.66
N ASP A 352 -6.97 -8.41 -13.25
CA ASP A 352 -6.77 -9.65 -12.48
C ASP A 352 -5.40 -9.69 -11.80
N ALA A 353 -4.34 -9.22 -12.44
CA ALA A 353 -2.99 -9.17 -11.87
C ALA A 353 -2.91 -8.25 -10.64
N LEU A 354 -3.56 -7.10 -10.70
CA LEU A 354 -3.60 -6.13 -9.61
C LEU A 354 -4.73 -6.39 -8.60
N ARG A 355 -5.53 -7.45 -8.82
CA ARG A 355 -6.68 -7.80 -7.98
C ARG A 355 -7.68 -6.65 -7.83
N ILE A 356 -7.85 -5.82 -8.86
CA ILE A 356 -8.82 -4.73 -8.86
C ILE A 356 -10.22 -5.36 -8.78
N PRO A 357 -11.06 -4.97 -7.79
CA PRO A 357 -12.38 -5.55 -7.62
C PRO A 357 -13.27 -5.28 -8.84
N LEU A 358 -13.98 -6.29 -9.28
CA LEU A 358 -15.03 -6.12 -10.29
C LEU A 358 -16.30 -5.59 -9.62
N PRO A 359 -17.09 -4.73 -10.30
CA PRO A 359 -18.36 -4.24 -9.78
C PRO A 359 -19.29 -5.42 -9.41
N GLU A 360 -19.90 -5.36 -8.24
CA GLU A 360 -20.86 -6.37 -7.83
C GLU A 360 -22.11 -6.33 -8.71
N GLU A 361 -22.56 -7.49 -9.21
CA GLU A 361 -23.89 -7.60 -9.79
C GLU A 361 -24.94 -7.35 -8.71
N LYS A 362 -25.62 -6.21 -8.74
CA LYS A 362 -26.75 -5.92 -7.82
C LYS A 362 -27.90 -6.89 -8.08
N LYS A 363 -27.83 -8.08 -7.47
CA LYS A 363 -28.92 -9.05 -7.47
C LYS A 363 -30.11 -8.46 -6.69
N GLY A 364 -31.15 -8.03 -7.39
CA GLY A 364 -32.45 -7.75 -6.81
C GLY A 364 -32.84 -6.29 -6.54
N SER A 365 -32.10 -5.31 -6.98
CA SER A 365 -32.59 -3.92 -7.02
C SER A 365 -33.65 -3.80 -8.12
N ARG A 366 -34.91 -3.46 -7.76
CA ARG A 366 -35.94 -3.08 -8.74
C ARG A 366 -35.33 -2.05 -9.68
N LYS A 367 -35.42 -2.33 -11.00
CA LYS A 367 -35.02 -1.39 -12.07
C LYS A 367 -35.50 0.02 -11.71
N LYS A 368 -34.57 0.89 -11.26
CA LYS A 368 -34.76 2.31 -11.47
C LYS A 368 -34.76 2.48 -12.98
N SER A 369 -35.75 3.21 -13.47
CA SER A 369 -35.95 3.45 -14.91
C SER A 369 -34.62 3.79 -15.60
N ASP A 370 -34.34 3.13 -16.72
CA ASP A 370 -33.11 3.23 -17.53
C ASP A 370 -32.75 4.66 -18.03
N GLU A 371 -33.50 5.68 -17.63
CA GLU A 371 -33.32 7.06 -18.10
C GLU A 371 -32.16 7.83 -17.45
N ASP A 372 -31.57 7.35 -16.34
CA ASP A 372 -30.50 8.03 -15.59
C ASP A 372 -29.17 7.25 -15.54
N ALA A 373 -29.02 6.17 -16.30
CA ALA A 373 -27.77 5.42 -16.33
C ALA A 373 -26.70 6.18 -17.10
N ILE A 374 -25.62 6.57 -16.43
CA ILE A 374 -24.46 7.21 -17.08
C ILE A 374 -23.80 6.20 -18.01
N VAL A 375 -23.82 6.49 -19.31
CA VAL A 375 -23.10 5.71 -20.31
C VAL A 375 -21.62 6.07 -20.25
N VAL A 376 -20.81 5.25 -19.57
CA VAL A 376 -19.36 5.44 -19.47
C VAL A 376 -18.69 5.11 -20.79
N PHE A 377 -19.07 3.99 -21.43
CA PHE A 377 -18.51 3.55 -22.69
C PHE A 377 -19.58 3.51 -23.79
N THR A 378 -19.26 4.09 -24.96
CA THR A 378 -20.19 4.19 -26.10
C THR A 378 -20.13 2.97 -27.02
N ASP A 379 -19.15 2.10 -26.85
CA ASP A 379 -18.87 0.90 -27.64
C ASP A 379 -18.97 -0.41 -26.85
N LEU A 380 -19.54 -0.35 -25.63
CA LEU A 380 -19.79 -1.51 -24.78
C LEU A 380 -21.23 -1.48 -24.24
N THR A 381 -21.79 -2.66 -24.05
CA THR A 381 -23.06 -2.89 -23.38
C THR A 381 -22.83 -3.69 -22.09
N GLN A 382 -23.79 -3.68 -21.17
CA GLN A 382 -23.70 -4.47 -19.93
C GLN A 382 -23.64 -5.98 -20.17
N GLU A 383 -24.07 -6.44 -21.34
CA GLU A 383 -24.04 -7.87 -21.75
C GLU A 383 -22.65 -8.31 -22.23
N ASP A 384 -21.76 -7.37 -22.55
CA ASP A 384 -20.41 -7.67 -22.98
C ASP A 384 -19.58 -8.28 -21.85
N SER A 385 -18.94 -9.40 -22.06
CA SER A 385 -18.09 -10.07 -21.07
C SER A 385 -16.90 -9.23 -20.61
N PHE A 386 -16.55 -8.19 -21.34
CA PHE A 386 -15.52 -7.21 -20.99
C PHE A 386 -16.07 -6.07 -20.13
N TYR A 387 -17.39 -5.81 -20.13
CA TYR A 387 -17.99 -4.67 -19.45
C TYR A 387 -17.62 -4.56 -17.97
N PRO A 388 -17.69 -5.62 -17.13
CA PRO A 388 -17.28 -5.53 -15.72
C PRO A 388 -15.82 -5.12 -15.55
N TYR A 389 -14.94 -5.64 -16.40
CA TYR A 389 -13.52 -5.27 -16.37
C TYR A 389 -13.26 -3.83 -16.86
N ALA A 390 -14.01 -3.39 -17.88
CA ALA A 390 -13.93 -2.02 -18.36
C ALA A 390 -14.38 -1.03 -17.29
N MET A 391 -15.46 -1.34 -16.58
CA MET A 391 -15.95 -0.51 -15.47
C MET A 391 -14.95 -0.49 -14.31
N ALA A 392 -14.44 -1.63 -13.87
CA ALA A 392 -13.40 -1.70 -12.85
C ALA A 392 -12.15 -0.88 -13.24
N ALA A 393 -11.71 -1.00 -14.51
CA ALA A 393 -10.58 -0.24 -15.04
C ALA A 393 -10.87 1.27 -15.13
N TYR A 394 -12.11 1.67 -15.44
CA TYR A 394 -12.52 3.06 -15.46
C TYR A 394 -12.56 3.64 -14.04
N GLU A 395 -13.21 2.96 -13.12
CA GLU A 395 -13.31 3.34 -11.71
C GLU A 395 -11.93 3.49 -11.08
N ALA A 396 -11.04 2.54 -11.35
CA ALA A 396 -9.65 2.60 -10.93
C ALA A 396 -8.83 3.69 -11.65
N GLY A 397 -9.31 4.25 -12.78
CA GLY A 397 -8.61 5.29 -13.55
C GLY A 397 -7.59 4.76 -14.57
N LEU A 398 -7.63 3.47 -14.88
CA LEU A 398 -6.83 2.88 -15.96
C LEU A 398 -7.34 3.28 -17.35
N LEU A 399 -8.67 3.31 -17.52
CA LEU A 399 -9.32 3.67 -18.78
C LEU A 399 -10.07 4.99 -18.66
N PRO A 400 -9.99 5.88 -19.65
CA PRO A 400 -10.86 7.04 -19.72
C PRO A 400 -12.27 6.63 -20.16
N SER A 401 -13.27 7.49 -19.90
CA SER A 401 -14.62 7.36 -20.48
C SER A 401 -14.60 7.52 -22.01
N GLY A 402 -15.66 7.08 -22.68
CA GLY A 402 -15.85 7.22 -24.11
C GLY A 402 -15.78 5.91 -24.87
N LYS A 403 -14.74 5.63 -25.64
CA LYS A 403 -14.55 4.36 -26.34
C LYS A 403 -13.51 3.48 -25.65
N ALA A 404 -13.93 2.30 -25.21
CA ALA A 404 -13.03 1.31 -24.63
C ALA A 404 -12.16 0.62 -25.70
N ASN A 405 -12.70 0.43 -26.91
CA ASN A 405 -12.07 -0.24 -28.05
C ASN A 405 -11.50 -1.63 -27.69
N PRO A 406 -12.27 -2.55 -27.09
CA PRO A 406 -11.75 -3.81 -26.55
C PRO A 406 -11.11 -4.71 -27.64
N GLY A 407 -11.62 -4.67 -28.88
CA GLY A 407 -11.13 -5.47 -30.00
C GLY A 407 -9.91 -4.90 -30.72
N LYS A 408 -9.44 -3.69 -30.36
CA LYS A 408 -8.24 -3.10 -30.97
C LYS A 408 -7.00 -3.87 -30.51
N TYR A 409 -6.12 -4.23 -31.46
CA TYR A 409 -4.81 -4.78 -31.09
C TYR A 409 -3.98 -3.77 -30.31
N LEU A 410 -3.34 -4.25 -29.25
CA LEU A 410 -2.55 -3.45 -28.33
C LEU A 410 -1.16 -3.16 -28.91
N THR A 411 -0.72 -1.90 -28.87
CA THR A 411 0.65 -1.54 -29.18
C THR A 411 1.54 -1.60 -27.94
N ARG A 412 2.86 -1.68 -28.14
CA ARG A 412 3.82 -1.75 -27.04
C ARG A 412 3.82 -0.50 -26.18
N GLU A 413 3.70 0.70 -26.77
CA GLU A 413 3.58 1.96 -26.01
C GLU A 413 2.29 2.02 -25.19
N GLU A 414 1.16 1.54 -25.72
CA GLU A 414 -0.11 1.49 -24.98
C GLU A 414 -0.01 0.53 -23.78
N MET A 415 0.64 -0.63 -23.96
CA MET A 415 0.82 -1.61 -22.88
C MET A 415 1.59 -1.04 -21.71
N TYR A 416 2.77 -0.47 -21.93
CA TYR A 416 3.57 0.10 -20.85
C TYR A 416 2.93 1.31 -20.20
N THR A 417 2.17 2.11 -20.97
CA THR A 417 1.39 3.23 -20.42
C THR A 417 0.33 2.73 -19.45
N LEU A 418 -0.41 1.68 -19.78
CA LEU A 418 -1.39 1.08 -18.87
C LEU A 418 -0.72 0.57 -17.58
N ILE A 419 0.45 -0.06 -17.69
CA ILE A 419 1.20 -0.56 -16.54
C ILE A 419 1.67 0.58 -15.63
N VAL A 420 2.33 1.61 -16.17
CA VAL A 420 2.83 2.74 -15.38
C VAL A 420 1.70 3.48 -14.69
N ARG A 421 0.57 3.66 -15.41
CA ARG A 421 -0.65 4.26 -14.85
C ARG A 421 -1.22 3.40 -13.72
N ALA A 422 -1.19 2.08 -13.89
CA ALA A 422 -1.69 1.14 -12.90
C ALA A 422 -0.98 1.24 -11.55
N ILE A 423 0.32 1.54 -11.57
CA ILE A 423 1.15 1.67 -10.36
C ILE A 423 1.38 3.14 -9.96
N GLY A 424 0.76 4.10 -10.65
CA GLY A 424 0.79 5.52 -10.31
C GLY A 424 2.15 6.21 -10.46
N LEU A 425 3.07 5.64 -11.25
CA LEU A 425 4.42 6.18 -11.43
C LEU A 425 4.56 7.10 -12.66
N GLU A 426 3.45 7.56 -13.25
CA GLU A 426 3.50 8.52 -14.38
C GLU A 426 4.23 9.83 -14.00
N GLN A 427 4.18 10.22 -12.73
CA GLN A 427 4.86 11.43 -12.23
C GLN A 427 6.38 11.37 -12.39
N LEU A 428 6.99 10.19 -12.36
CA LEU A 428 8.43 10.03 -12.62
C LEU A 428 8.82 10.45 -14.04
N GLY A 429 7.86 10.55 -14.94
CA GLY A 429 8.01 11.02 -16.32
C GLY A 429 7.59 12.48 -16.55
N ILE A 430 7.15 13.21 -15.52
CA ILE A 430 6.73 14.61 -15.68
C ILE A 430 7.91 15.46 -16.18
N GLY A 431 7.67 16.21 -17.27
CA GLY A 431 8.73 16.97 -17.93
C GLY A 431 9.48 16.19 -19.03
N ALA A 432 9.19 14.90 -19.23
CA ALA A 432 9.81 14.09 -20.27
C ALA A 432 9.43 14.53 -21.71
N ASP A 433 8.44 15.40 -21.89
CA ASP A 433 8.12 16.01 -23.19
C ASP A 433 9.29 16.78 -23.80
N SER A 434 10.19 17.31 -22.94
CA SER A 434 11.43 18.00 -23.32
C SER A 434 12.67 17.11 -23.18
N ILE A 435 12.55 15.89 -22.65
CA ILE A 435 13.63 14.96 -22.40
C ILE A 435 13.45 13.75 -23.31
N ALA A 436 14.50 13.38 -24.06
CA ALA A 436 14.50 12.16 -24.86
C ALA A 436 14.49 10.94 -23.96
N THR A 437 13.71 9.91 -24.32
CA THR A 437 13.82 8.59 -23.69
C THR A 437 15.16 7.95 -24.06
N PRO A 438 15.66 6.93 -23.35
CA PRO A 438 16.95 6.30 -23.65
C PRO A 438 16.94 5.45 -24.94
N TYR A 439 15.86 5.48 -25.73
CA TYR A 439 15.67 4.65 -26.91
C TYR A 439 16.05 5.36 -28.19
N VAL A 440 16.69 4.61 -29.11
CA VAL A 440 17.12 5.10 -30.44
C VAL A 440 15.93 5.58 -31.27
N ASP A 441 14.79 4.93 -31.12
CA ASP A 441 13.54 5.20 -31.80
C ASP A 441 12.57 6.12 -31.01
N ASP A 442 13.11 6.94 -30.10
CA ASP A 442 12.38 7.92 -29.29
C ASP A 442 11.39 8.77 -30.10
N ALA A 443 11.79 9.19 -31.30
CA ALA A 443 10.96 9.98 -32.19
C ALA A 443 9.70 9.25 -32.70
N ASN A 444 9.66 7.91 -32.59
CA ASN A 444 8.51 7.10 -32.99
C ASN A 444 7.51 6.88 -31.83
N ILE A 445 7.86 7.28 -30.60
CA ILE A 445 6.98 7.22 -29.44
C ILE A 445 5.96 8.34 -29.57
N SER A 446 4.67 7.99 -29.48
CA SER A 446 3.59 8.96 -29.51
C SER A 446 3.68 9.94 -28.32
N PRO A 447 3.52 11.25 -28.50
CA PRO A 447 3.66 12.24 -27.42
C PRO A 447 2.82 11.91 -26.18
N ALA A 448 1.61 11.40 -26.36
CA ALA A 448 0.69 11.04 -25.26
C ALA A 448 1.22 9.92 -24.36
N TYR A 449 2.20 9.12 -24.81
CA TYR A 449 2.74 7.98 -24.07
C TYR A 449 4.18 8.19 -23.59
N LYS A 450 4.81 9.29 -24.02
CA LYS A 450 6.26 9.51 -23.80
C LYS A 450 6.63 9.55 -22.32
N ASN A 451 5.83 10.21 -21.49
CA ASN A 451 6.04 10.28 -20.04
C ASN A 451 6.01 8.89 -19.40
N SER A 452 5.02 8.07 -19.74
CA SER A 452 4.90 6.71 -19.21
C SER A 452 6.06 5.82 -19.67
N ILE A 453 6.52 5.95 -20.91
CA ILE A 453 7.67 5.17 -21.43
C ILE A 453 8.97 5.60 -20.74
N TYR A 454 9.14 6.91 -20.52
CA TYR A 454 10.28 7.40 -19.74
C TYR A 454 10.26 6.88 -18.30
N ALA A 455 9.11 6.95 -17.62
CA ALA A 455 8.94 6.42 -16.27
C ALA A 455 9.24 4.91 -16.21
N ALA A 456 8.67 4.12 -17.14
CA ALA A 456 8.92 2.67 -17.22
C ALA A 456 10.40 2.35 -17.46
N SER A 457 11.13 3.19 -18.22
CA SER A 457 12.56 3.02 -18.42
C SER A 457 13.38 3.30 -17.15
N ARG A 458 12.97 4.30 -16.35
CA ARG A 458 13.65 4.64 -15.09
C ARG A 458 13.59 3.51 -14.07
N ILE A 459 12.45 2.84 -13.98
CA ILE A 459 12.24 1.73 -13.03
C ILE A 459 12.62 0.36 -13.62
N ASN A 460 13.31 0.35 -14.76
CA ASN A 460 13.80 -0.87 -15.46
C ASN A 460 12.70 -1.89 -15.83
N LEU A 461 11.44 -1.49 -15.99
CA LEU A 461 10.36 -2.36 -16.46
C LEU A 461 10.45 -2.68 -17.96
N ILE A 462 11.16 -1.87 -18.74
CA ILE A 462 11.34 -2.09 -20.18
C ILE A 462 12.70 -2.73 -20.43
N PRO A 463 12.76 -3.98 -20.88
CA PRO A 463 14.03 -4.62 -21.22
C PRO A 463 14.69 -3.91 -22.41
N MET A 464 15.99 -3.65 -22.28
CA MET A 464 16.81 -3.04 -23.32
C MET A 464 16.98 -4.02 -24.49
N ASN A 465 16.37 -3.72 -25.64
CA ASN A 465 16.48 -4.50 -26.86
C ASN A 465 17.35 -3.75 -27.88
N ASN A 466 18.66 -3.90 -27.79
CA ASN A 466 19.64 -3.20 -28.65
C ASN A 466 19.41 -1.66 -28.71
N GLY A 467 18.85 -1.06 -27.67
CA GLY A 467 18.54 0.35 -27.60
C GLY A 467 17.22 0.78 -28.27
N TYR A 468 16.45 -0.16 -28.84
CA TYR A 468 15.16 0.15 -29.47
C TYR A 468 13.98 -0.25 -28.56
N PHE A 469 12.94 0.57 -28.58
CA PHE A 469 11.69 0.33 -27.85
C PHE A 469 10.60 -0.31 -28.73
N PHE A 470 10.54 0.01 -30.03
CA PHE A 470 9.52 -0.42 -30.98
C PHE A 470 8.08 -0.05 -30.56
N PRO A 471 7.75 1.24 -30.37
CA PRO A 471 6.50 1.68 -29.74
C PRO A 471 5.23 1.18 -30.43
N GLN A 472 5.22 1.13 -31.76
CA GLN A 472 4.06 0.77 -32.59
C GLN A 472 3.93 -0.75 -32.84
N SER A 473 4.83 -1.57 -32.29
CA SER A 473 4.75 -3.01 -32.46
C SER A 473 3.52 -3.58 -31.77
N THR A 474 2.81 -4.47 -32.45
CA THR A 474 1.69 -5.20 -31.87
C THR A 474 2.18 -6.19 -30.80
N VAL A 475 1.58 -6.14 -29.63
CA VAL A 475 1.91 -7.01 -28.49
C VAL A 475 1.36 -8.42 -28.75
N ARG A 476 2.17 -9.45 -28.48
CA ARG A 476 1.74 -10.85 -28.49
C ARG A 476 1.41 -11.30 -27.06
N TYR A 477 0.66 -12.40 -26.93
CA TYR A 477 0.26 -12.92 -25.62
C TYR A 477 1.47 -13.23 -24.74
N MET A 478 2.55 -13.80 -25.29
CA MET A 478 3.74 -14.07 -24.49
C MET A 478 4.44 -12.79 -24.05
N ASP A 479 4.47 -11.74 -24.89
CA ASP A 479 5.05 -10.44 -24.50
C ASP A 479 4.26 -9.84 -23.32
N ALA A 480 2.93 -9.88 -23.38
CA ALA A 480 2.06 -9.42 -22.30
C ALA A 480 2.26 -10.22 -21.00
N VAL A 481 2.39 -11.54 -21.12
CA VAL A 481 2.65 -12.46 -19.99
C VAL A 481 3.98 -12.13 -19.31
N THR A 482 5.06 -12.01 -20.07
CA THR A 482 6.39 -11.70 -19.52
C THR A 482 6.39 -10.34 -18.84
N VAL A 483 5.84 -9.30 -19.49
CA VAL A 483 5.80 -7.95 -18.89
C VAL A 483 4.92 -7.91 -17.62
N LEU A 484 3.84 -8.69 -17.57
CA LEU A 484 3.04 -8.78 -16.33
C LEU A 484 3.82 -9.50 -15.22
N VAL A 485 4.62 -10.53 -15.53
CA VAL A 485 5.49 -11.16 -14.54
C VAL A 485 6.54 -10.16 -14.03
N ASP A 486 7.17 -9.41 -14.94
CA ASP A 486 8.12 -8.35 -14.57
C ASP A 486 7.47 -7.30 -13.67
N LEU A 487 6.22 -6.91 -13.96
CA LEU A 487 5.44 -6.01 -13.09
C LEU A 487 5.22 -6.62 -11.70
N LEU A 488 4.81 -7.89 -11.63
CA LEU A 488 4.59 -8.55 -10.34
C LEU A 488 5.87 -8.70 -9.53
N ASP A 489 6.99 -8.98 -10.19
CA ASP A 489 8.29 -9.09 -9.54
C ASP A 489 8.79 -7.70 -9.08
N TYR A 490 8.57 -6.64 -9.89
CA TYR A 490 8.80 -5.25 -9.50
C TYR A 490 7.99 -4.86 -8.25
N LEU A 491 6.70 -5.14 -8.23
CA LEU A 491 5.83 -4.86 -7.09
C LEU A 491 6.28 -5.59 -5.82
N ARG A 492 6.77 -6.81 -5.95
CA ARG A 492 7.24 -7.61 -4.80
C ARG A 492 8.59 -7.16 -4.24
N HIS A 493 9.50 -6.67 -5.09
CA HIS A 493 10.91 -6.54 -4.71
C HIS A 493 11.50 -5.14 -4.90
N ASP A 494 11.10 -4.43 -5.94
CA ASP A 494 11.78 -3.21 -6.37
C ASP A 494 11.01 -1.93 -6.06
N LEU A 495 9.68 -1.98 -5.99
CA LEU A 495 8.87 -0.82 -5.62
C LEU A 495 9.32 -0.19 -4.29
N GLN A 496 9.75 -1.01 -3.33
CA GLN A 496 10.28 -0.52 -2.05
C GLN A 496 11.49 0.43 -2.20
N LYS A 497 12.23 0.35 -3.32
CA LYS A 497 13.37 1.23 -3.58
C LYS A 497 12.94 2.55 -4.20
N ASP A 498 11.88 2.51 -5.01
CA ASP A 498 11.51 3.64 -5.87
C ASP A 498 10.37 4.49 -5.29
N TYR A 499 9.54 3.93 -4.36
CA TYR A 499 8.37 4.65 -3.87
C TYR A 499 8.71 5.92 -3.08
N ALA A 500 9.85 5.95 -2.39
CA ALA A 500 10.29 7.12 -1.66
C ALA A 500 10.52 8.33 -2.58
N GLU A 501 11.04 8.12 -3.80
CA GLU A 501 11.18 9.19 -4.80
C GLU A 501 9.83 9.74 -5.28
N LYS A 502 8.78 8.92 -5.26
CA LYS A 502 7.44 9.35 -5.64
C LYS A 502 6.82 10.26 -4.57
N MET A 503 7.14 10.02 -3.30
CA MET A 503 6.52 10.70 -2.15
C MET A 503 7.23 12.02 -1.79
N ILE A 504 8.44 12.24 -2.29
CA ILE A 504 9.21 13.47 -2.15
C ILE A 504 8.99 14.38 -3.36
#